data_a095131bb8e819994fcc891dde8964b5
#
_entry.id   a095131bb8e819994fcc891dde8964b5
#
_cell.length_a   1.000
_cell.length_b   1.000
_cell.length_c   1.000
_cell.angle_alpha   90.00
_cell.angle_beta   90.00
_cell.angle_gamma   90.00
#
_symmetry.space_group_name_H-M   'P 1'
#
loop_
_entity.id
_entity.type
_entity.pdbx_description
1 polymer ?
#
loop_
_entity_poly.entity_id
_entity_poly.type
_entity_poly.pdbx_seq_one_letter_code
_entity_poly.pdbx_strand_id
1 'polypeptide(L)'
;VDSYVLSGATVVTPEKISAGTQIAVSDDRIASSENGAGRQVPLGEGFYVYPGLINAHDHMRGNYLPRIGPKNDNFYINWCPWDNDLKASGTYEERANITVEQMYYLSAYKSLFSGVTTVQDHFDHKFNSPYAGKTPVRILQEYCLAH
;
A
#
# COMPACT_ATOMS: atom_id res chain seq x y z
N VAL A 1 -21.01 5.68 7.63
CA VAL A 1 -19.70 5.72 8.31
C VAL A 1 -19.66 4.57 9.29
N ASP A 2 -18.77 3.62 9.05
CA ASP A 2 -18.71 2.41 9.88
C ASP A 2 -17.66 2.61 10.99
N SER A 3 -18.15 2.80 12.21
CA SER A 3 -17.31 2.74 13.40
C SER A 3 -17.25 1.30 13.92
N TYR A 4 -16.07 0.83 14.30
CA TYR A 4 -15.88 -0.50 14.88
C TYR A 4 -14.77 -0.50 15.92
N VAL A 5 -14.79 -1.52 16.79
CA VAL A 5 -13.79 -1.72 17.82
C VAL A 5 -13.18 -3.10 17.66
N LEU A 6 -11.90 -3.17 17.36
CA LEU A 6 -11.12 -4.41 17.41
C LEU A 6 -10.78 -4.72 18.85
N SER A 7 -10.96 -5.97 19.30
CA SER A 7 -10.65 -6.36 20.66
C SER A 7 -10.06 -7.77 20.76
N GLY A 8 -9.34 -8.04 21.83
CA GLY A 8 -8.80 -9.37 22.15
C GLY A 8 -7.44 -9.68 21.50
N ALA A 9 -6.96 -8.87 20.55
CA ALA A 9 -5.68 -9.07 19.92
C ALA A 9 -4.51 -8.49 20.72
N THR A 10 -3.29 -8.90 20.37
CA THR A 10 -2.06 -8.26 20.82
C THR A 10 -1.72 -7.14 19.84
N VAL A 11 -1.66 -5.91 20.31
CA VAL A 11 -1.29 -4.74 19.53
C VAL A 11 0.22 -4.52 19.64
N VAL A 12 0.89 -4.42 18.50
CA VAL A 12 2.34 -4.23 18.40
C VAL A 12 2.61 -2.87 17.76
N THR A 13 3.27 -1.99 18.49
CA THR A 13 3.76 -0.70 17.99
C THR A 13 5.28 -0.65 18.12
N PRO A 14 5.98 0.33 17.52
CA PRO A 14 7.41 0.50 17.71
C PRO A 14 7.82 0.65 19.18
N GLU A 15 6.93 1.19 20.02
CA GLU A 15 7.25 1.49 21.42
C GLU A 15 6.89 0.36 22.37
N LYS A 16 5.88 -0.45 22.06
CA LYS A 16 5.38 -1.47 22.99
C LYS A 16 4.57 -2.57 22.33
N ILE A 17 4.47 -3.69 23.06
CA ILE A 17 3.54 -4.79 22.78
C ILE A 17 2.49 -4.80 23.90
N SER A 18 1.22 -4.79 23.55
CA SER A 18 0.10 -4.73 24.50
C SER A 18 -0.94 -5.78 24.19
N ALA A 19 -1.09 -6.77 25.05
CA ALA A 19 -2.12 -7.80 24.92
C ALA A 19 -3.49 -7.27 25.36
N GLY A 20 -4.55 -7.77 24.72
CA GLY A 20 -5.94 -7.44 25.08
C GLY A 20 -6.35 -5.98 24.87
N THR A 21 -5.57 -5.22 24.14
CA THR A 21 -5.86 -3.81 23.86
C THR A 21 -7.01 -3.68 22.88
N GLN A 22 -7.86 -2.70 23.09
CA GLN A 22 -8.90 -2.32 22.15
C GLN A 22 -8.41 -1.21 21.22
N ILE A 23 -8.78 -1.31 19.94
CA ILE A 23 -8.55 -0.28 18.94
C ILE A 23 -9.91 0.12 18.38
N ALA A 24 -10.32 1.35 18.69
CA ALA A 24 -11.51 1.94 18.10
C ALA A 24 -11.16 2.61 16.77
N VAL A 25 -11.96 2.37 15.77
CA VAL A 25 -11.84 3.01 14.44
C VAL A 25 -13.14 3.73 14.15
N SER A 26 -13.03 4.98 13.75
CA SER A 26 -14.15 5.79 13.29
C SER A 26 -13.75 6.40 11.96
N ASP A 27 -14.52 6.07 10.93
CA ASP A 27 -14.21 6.42 9.54
C ASP A 27 -12.85 5.86 9.10
N ASP A 28 -11.91 6.77 8.80
CA ASP A 28 -10.55 6.47 8.37
C ASP A 28 -9.49 6.69 9.48
N ARG A 29 -9.94 6.82 10.75
CA ARG A 29 -9.07 7.19 11.86
C ARG A 29 -9.18 6.24 13.04
N ILE A 30 -8.04 6.06 13.71
CA ILE A 30 -8.01 5.45 15.03
C ILE A 30 -8.55 6.48 16.02
N ALA A 31 -9.63 6.13 16.70
CA ALA A 31 -10.26 6.96 17.73
C ALA A 31 -9.69 6.63 19.11
N SER A 32 -9.84 7.53 20.07
CA SER A 32 -9.54 7.22 21.48
C SER A 32 -10.53 6.14 21.97
N SER A 33 -10.05 5.20 22.79
CA SER A 33 -10.84 4.07 23.30
C SER A 33 -12.10 4.48 24.08
N GLU A 34 -12.15 5.70 24.59
CA GLU A 34 -13.28 6.26 25.33
C GLU A 34 -14.50 6.57 24.46
N ASN A 35 -14.33 6.67 23.16
CA ASN A 35 -15.39 6.95 22.18
C ASN A 35 -15.82 5.72 21.38
N GLY A 36 -15.55 4.53 21.87
CA GLY A 36 -15.76 3.26 21.19
C GLY A 36 -17.22 2.82 20.99
N ALA A 37 -18.08 3.73 20.52
CA ALA A 37 -19.41 3.38 20.02
C ALA A 37 -19.27 2.85 18.59
N GLY A 38 -19.27 1.53 18.40
CA GLY A 38 -19.18 0.91 17.09
C GLY A 38 -19.37 -0.60 17.14
N ARG A 39 -19.42 -1.23 15.97
CA ARG A 39 -19.53 -2.68 15.85
C ARG A 39 -18.32 -3.35 16.52
N GLN A 40 -18.58 -4.26 17.46
CA GLN A 40 -17.52 -5.03 18.11
C GLN A 40 -17.00 -6.10 17.13
N VAL A 41 -15.68 -6.17 16.99
CA VAL A 41 -14.97 -7.15 16.15
C VAL A 41 -13.96 -7.88 17.05
N PRO A 42 -14.38 -8.97 17.71
CA PRO A 42 -13.47 -9.75 18.53
C PRO A 42 -12.51 -10.53 17.63
N LEU A 43 -11.21 -10.33 17.81
CA LEU A 43 -10.18 -11.06 17.08
C LEU A 43 -9.73 -12.33 17.82
N GLY A 44 -9.73 -12.31 19.16
CA GLY A 44 -9.32 -13.43 19.99
C GLY A 44 -7.81 -13.51 20.25
N GLU A 45 -7.45 -14.53 21.05
CA GLU A 45 -6.05 -14.81 21.35
C GLU A 45 -5.30 -15.32 20.10
N GLY A 46 -4.03 -14.97 19.98
CA GLY A 46 -3.20 -15.38 18.85
C GLY A 46 -3.25 -14.43 17.64
N PHE A 47 -4.14 -13.44 17.65
CA PHE A 47 -4.11 -12.38 16.63
C PHE A 47 -3.21 -11.22 17.05
N TYR A 48 -2.49 -10.70 16.07
CA TYR A 48 -1.61 -9.55 16.23
C TYR A 48 -2.05 -8.42 15.30
N VAL A 49 -2.07 -7.20 15.83
CA VAL A 49 -2.37 -5.99 15.05
C VAL A 49 -1.11 -5.14 15.00
N TYR A 50 -0.64 -4.88 13.80
CA TYR A 50 0.51 -4.03 13.51
C TYR A 50 0.08 -2.77 12.76
N PRO A 51 0.83 -1.66 12.86
CA PRO A 51 0.72 -0.58 11.89
C PRO A 51 0.97 -1.11 10.48
N GLY A 52 0.18 -0.68 9.52
CA GLY A 52 0.42 -1.02 8.13
C GLY A 52 1.76 -0.46 7.65
N LEU A 53 2.43 -1.19 6.77
CA LEU A 53 3.69 -0.74 6.18
C LEU A 53 3.47 0.48 5.27
N ILE A 54 4.45 1.34 5.22
CA ILE A 54 4.50 2.51 4.32
C ILE A 54 5.55 2.24 3.25
N ASN A 55 5.13 2.20 1.99
CA ASN A 55 6.04 2.17 0.87
C ASN A 55 6.34 3.62 0.45
N ALA A 56 7.56 4.07 0.73
CA ALA A 56 7.98 5.45 0.49
C ALA A 56 8.39 5.72 -0.97
N HIS A 57 8.39 4.73 -1.84
CA HIS A 57 8.66 4.89 -3.26
C HIS A 57 7.99 3.76 -4.06
N ASP A 58 6.98 4.10 -4.83
CA ASP A 58 6.24 3.16 -5.66
C ASP A 58 6.03 3.70 -7.07
N HIS A 59 5.71 2.81 -7.98
CA HIS A 59 5.29 3.09 -9.35
C HIS A 59 3.96 2.37 -9.60
N MET A 60 2.86 2.89 -9.05
CA MET A 60 1.55 2.23 -9.05
C MET A 60 1.03 1.90 -10.46
N ARG A 61 1.47 2.62 -11.48
CA ARG A 61 1.14 2.32 -12.88
C ARG A 61 1.96 1.18 -13.48
N GLY A 62 2.82 0.53 -12.69
CA GLY A 62 3.72 -0.50 -13.18
C GLY A 62 4.06 -1.61 -12.19
N ASN A 63 3.86 -1.40 -10.88
CA ASN A 63 4.31 -2.36 -9.87
C ASN A 63 3.58 -3.72 -9.92
N TYR A 64 2.41 -3.80 -10.56
CA TYR A 64 1.65 -5.04 -10.75
C TYR A 64 2.21 -5.91 -11.90
N LEU A 65 3.04 -5.34 -12.76
CA LEU A 65 3.63 -6.04 -13.90
C LEU A 65 4.70 -7.04 -13.43
N PRO A 66 5.02 -8.05 -14.27
CA PRO A 66 6.10 -8.97 -13.99
C PRO A 66 7.42 -8.27 -13.77
N ARG A 67 8.28 -8.85 -12.95
CA ARG A 67 9.63 -8.34 -12.75
C ARG A 67 10.46 -8.53 -14.00
N ILE A 68 11.17 -7.49 -14.41
CA ILE A 68 12.22 -7.56 -15.41
C ILE A 68 13.55 -7.67 -14.68
N GLY A 69 14.29 -8.71 -14.96
CA GLY A 69 15.59 -8.98 -14.39
C GLY A 69 16.66 -9.19 -15.45
N PRO A 70 17.93 -9.07 -15.09
CA PRO A 70 19.02 -9.30 -16.01
C PRO A 70 19.07 -10.75 -16.43
N LYS A 71 19.52 -10.99 -17.65
CA LYS A 71 19.79 -12.33 -18.16
C LYS A 71 21.06 -12.91 -17.51
N ASN A 72 21.08 -14.20 -17.26
CA ASN A 72 22.29 -14.96 -16.82
C ASN A 72 22.89 -14.49 -15.48
N ASP A 73 22.07 -14.26 -14.47
CA ASP A 73 22.46 -13.93 -13.11
C ASP A 73 23.40 -12.69 -12.96
N ASN A 74 23.50 -11.87 -14.01
CA ASN A 74 24.21 -10.60 -13.92
C ASN A 74 23.37 -9.56 -13.18
N PHE A 75 24.03 -8.57 -12.58
CA PHE A 75 23.36 -7.43 -11.97
C PHE A 75 23.37 -6.23 -12.90
N TYR A 76 22.31 -5.45 -12.87
CA TYR A 76 22.35 -4.14 -13.50
C TYR A 76 23.26 -3.20 -12.71
N ILE A 77 24.19 -2.53 -13.40
CA ILE A 77 25.11 -1.58 -12.76
C ILE A 77 24.43 -0.27 -12.34
N ASN A 78 23.29 0.04 -12.95
CA ASN A 78 22.41 1.14 -12.61
C ASN A 78 21.03 0.92 -13.27
N TRP A 79 20.13 1.89 -13.13
CA TRP A 79 18.77 1.76 -13.65
C TRP A 79 18.66 1.80 -15.18
N CYS A 80 19.62 2.40 -15.91
CA CYS A 80 19.52 2.56 -17.36
C CYS A 80 19.46 1.23 -18.14
N PRO A 81 20.34 0.24 -17.91
CA PRO A 81 20.23 -1.07 -18.56
C PRO A 81 18.91 -1.78 -18.21
N TRP A 82 18.42 -1.64 -16.96
CA TRP A 82 17.14 -2.18 -16.56
C TRP A 82 15.99 -1.55 -17.34
N ASP A 83 15.99 -0.22 -17.50
CA ASP A 83 14.96 0.51 -18.24
C ASP A 83 14.93 0.12 -19.72
N ASN A 84 16.11 -0.13 -20.33
CA ASN A 84 16.21 -0.64 -21.69
C ASN A 84 15.60 -2.04 -21.82
N ASP A 85 15.88 -2.94 -20.87
CA ASP A 85 15.30 -4.28 -20.86
C ASP A 85 13.79 -4.23 -20.61
N LEU A 86 13.33 -3.34 -19.74
CA LEU A 86 11.91 -3.09 -19.50
C LEU A 86 11.20 -2.64 -20.79
N LYS A 87 11.78 -1.70 -21.53
CA LYS A 87 11.24 -1.23 -22.80
C LYS A 87 11.21 -2.33 -23.88
N ALA A 88 12.18 -3.21 -23.86
CA ALA A 88 12.29 -4.31 -24.82
C ALA A 88 11.43 -5.55 -24.46
N SER A 89 10.85 -5.59 -23.28
CA SER A 89 10.18 -6.79 -22.75
C SER A 89 8.74 -7.02 -23.21
N GLY A 90 8.13 -6.09 -23.95
CA GLY A 90 6.69 -6.11 -24.27
C GLY A 90 5.78 -5.69 -23.10
N THR A 91 6.34 -5.31 -21.97
CA THR A 91 5.59 -4.95 -20.76
C THR A 91 4.72 -3.69 -20.96
N TYR A 92 5.17 -2.77 -21.78
CA TYR A 92 4.38 -1.57 -22.09
C TYR A 92 3.17 -1.88 -22.97
N GLU A 93 3.28 -2.83 -23.87
CA GLU A 93 2.18 -3.33 -24.70
C GLU A 93 1.17 -4.07 -23.84
N GLU A 94 1.61 -4.92 -22.93
CA GLU A 94 0.72 -5.59 -21.97
C GLU A 94 -0.04 -4.58 -21.10
N ARG A 95 0.65 -3.54 -20.61
CA ARG A 95 0.05 -2.48 -19.83
C ARG A 95 -1.05 -1.73 -20.58
N ALA A 96 -0.93 -1.59 -21.89
CA ALA A 96 -1.92 -0.91 -22.73
C ALA A 96 -3.28 -1.67 -22.82
N ASN A 97 -3.33 -2.92 -22.40
CA ASN A 97 -4.55 -3.73 -22.42
C ASN A 97 -5.50 -3.43 -21.24
N ILE A 98 -5.07 -2.62 -20.26
CA ILE A 98 -5.89 -2.26 -19.11
C ILE A 98 -5.95 -0.74 -18.93
N THR A 99 -7.01 -0.27 -18.30
CA THR A 99 -7.17 1.15 -18.01
C THR A 99 -6.25 1.62 -16.89
N VAL A 100 -5.96 2.91 -16.83
CA VAL A 100 -5.17 3.51 -15.75
C VAL A 100 -5.82 3.25 -14.38
N GLU A 101 -7.14 3.30 -14.29
CA GLU A 101 -7.87 2.96 -13.07
C GLU A 101 -7.59 1.52 -12.62
N GLN A 102 -7.67 0.56 -13.53
CA GLN A 102 -7.35 -0.84 -13.24
C GLN A 102 -5.90 -1.01 -12.78
N MET A 103 -4.94 -0.26 -13.37
CA MET A 103 -3.54 -0.27 -12.91
C MET A 103 -3.43 0.13 -11.44
N TYR A 104 -4.09 1.24 -11.04
CA TYR A 104 -4.06 1.71 -9.65
C TYR A 104 -4.69 0.71 -8.68
N TYR A 105 -5.82 0.10 -9.05
CA TYR A 105 -6.45 -0.93 -8.20
C TYR A 105 -5.60 -2.19 -8.07
N LEU A 106 -5.06 -2.71 -9.16
CA LEU A 106 -4.17 -3.88 -9.13
C LEU A 106 -2.93 -3.63 -8.26
N SER A 107 -2.31 -2.46 -8.41
CA SER A 107 -1.17 -2.04 -7.59
C SER A 107 -1.53 -1.91 -6.12
N ALA A 108 -2.69 -1.32 -5.82
CA ALA A 108 -3.17 -1.16 -4.47
C ALA A 108 -3.44 -2.51 -3.78
N TYR A 109 -4.09 -3.45 -4.46
CA TYR A 109 -4.30 -4.80 -3.93
C TYR A 109 -2.98 -5.55 -3.75
N LYS A 110 -2.05 -5.46 -4.70
CA LYS A 110 -0.72 -6.05 -4.54
C LYS A 110 0.00 -5.51 -3.30
N SER A 111 -0.09 -4.19 -3.07
CA SER A 111 0.46 -3.55 -1.87
C SER A 111 -0.18 -4.09 -0.59
N LEU A 112 -1.52 -4.20 -0.54
CA LEU A 112 -2.23 -4.76 0.61
C LEU A 112 -1.83 -6.19 0.92
N PHE A 113 -1.72 -7.06 -0.09
CA PHE A 113 -1.25 -8.43 0.09
C PHE A 113 0.18 -8.52 0.62
N SER A 114 0.96 -7.45 0.48
CA SER A 114 2.31 -7.30 1.05
C SER A 114 2.33 -6.59 2.41
N GLY A 115 1.16 -6.29 3.00
CA GLY A 115 1.04 -5.57 4.27
C GLY A 115 1.24 -4.06 4.16
N VAL A 116 1.38 -3.52 2.95
CA VAL A 116 1.52 -2.08 2.69
C VAL A 116 0.14 -1.44 2.64
N THR A 117 -0.10 -0.46 3.49
CA THR A 117 -1.38 0.28 3.58
C THR A 117 -1.27 1.73 3.09
N THR A 118 -0.05 2.23 2.93
CA THR A 118 0.21 3.60 2.47
C THR A 118 1.35 3.58 1.45
N VAL A 119 1.18 4.29 0.35
CA VAL A 119 2.18 4.39 -0.71
C VAL A 119 2.46 5.85 -1.05
N GLN A 120 3.73 6.15 -1.32
CA GLN A 120 4.13 7.34 -2.05
C GLN A 120 4.46 6.92 -3.48
N ASP A 121 3.64 7.32 -4.42
CA ASP A 121 3.87 7.04 -5.83
C ASP A 121 4.81 8.07 -6.45
N HIS A 122 5.69 7.63 -7.33
CA HIS A 122 6.71 8.46 -7.99
C HIS A 122 6.15 9.38 -9.09
N PHE A 123 4.87 9.32 -9.38
CA PHE A 123 4.25 10.15 -10.43
C PHE A 123 3.77 11.50 -9.90
N ASP A 124 3.60 12.47 -10.83
CA ASP A 124 3.02 13.78 -10.52
C ASP A 124 1.65 13.64 -9.85
N HIS A 125 1.32 14.60 -8.98
CA HIS A 125 0.03 14.69 -8.30
C HIS A 125 -1.17 14.57 -9.26
N LYS A 126 -1.09 15.14 -10.46
CA LYS A 126 -2.17 15.06 -11.46
C LYS A 126 -2.53 13.64 -11.87
N PHE A 127 -1.60 12.68 -11.75
CA PHE A 127 -1.85 11.26 -12.04
C PHE A 127 -2.42 10.53 -10.83
N ASN A 128 -2.06 10.93 -9.61
CA ASN A 128 -2.43 10.26 -8.38
C ASN A 128 -3.75 10.77 -7.79
N SER A 129 -4.00 12.08 -7.90
CA SER A 129 -5.18 12.73 -7.31
C SER A 129 -6.53 12.09 -7.69
N PRO A 130 -6.75 11.63 -8.95
CA PRO A 130 -8.02 10.99 -9.30
C PRO A 130 -8.30 9.69 -8.54
N TYR A 131 -7.27 9.04 -7.97
CA TYR A 131 -7.35 7.74 -7.31
C TYR A 131 -7.16 7.83 -5.79
N ALA A 132 -6.71 8.98 -5.29
CA ALA A 132 -6.60 9.23 -3.86
C ALA A 132 -7.95 9.06 -3.16
N GLY A 133 -7.99 8.27 -2.08
CA GLY A 133 -9.21 7.96 -1.34
C GLY A 133 -10.18 6.99 -2.04
N LYS A 134 -9.85 6.51 -3.25
CA LYS A 134 -10.68 5.52 -3.97
C LYS A 134 -10.06 4.12 -3.94
N THR A 135 -8.74 4.02 -3.86
CA THR A 135 -8.04 2.74 -3.75
C THR A 135 -8.01 2.24 -2.32
N PRO A 136 -7.87 0.91 -2.11
CA PRO A 136 -7.81 0.33 -0.77
C PRO A 136 -6.53 0.66 0.02
N VAL A 137 -5.52 1.26 -0.62
CA VAL A 137 -4.34 1.83 0.06
C VAL A 137 -4.41 3.36 0.05
N ARG A 138 -3.84 3.98 1.05
CA ARG A 138 -3.67 5.43 1.07
C ARG A 138 -2.56 5.84 0.11
N ILE A 139 -2.87 6.70 -0.85
CA ILE A 139 -1.88 7.34 -1.71
C ILE A 139 -1.56 8.70 -1.10
N LEU A 140 -0.29 8.93 -0.74
CA LEU A 140 0.15 10.21 -0.20
C LEU A 140 -0.01 11.31 -1.25
N GLN A 141 -0.51 12.47 -0.80
CA GLN A 141 -0.78 13.61 -1.69
C GLN A 141 0.24 14.75 -1.49
N GLU A 142 0.92 14.77 -0.36
CA GLU A 142 1.91 15.79 -0.03
C GLU A 142 3.31 15.20 -0.16
N TYR A 143 3.94 15.42 -1.30
CA TYR A 143 5.30 14.99 -1.60
C TYR A 143 5.93 15.88 -2.68
N CYS A 144 7.26 15.88 -2.73
CA CYS A 144 8.03 16.52 -3.79
C CYS A 144 8.67 15.45 -4.68
N LEU A 145 8.67 15.70 -5.99
CA LEU A 145 9.46 14.91 -6.93
C LEU A 145 10.81 15.59 -7.08
N ALA A 146 11.88 14.84 -6.83
CA ALA A 146 13.24 15.25 -7.17
C ALA A 146 13.61 14.63 -8.53
N HIS A 147 13.98 15.47 -9.47
CA HIS A 147 14.48 15.09 -10.81
C HIS A 147 15.95 15.41 -10.93
#